data_086a76a801eae78d145bd278678c5e3c
#
_entry.id   086a76a801eae78d145bd278678c5e3c
#
_cell.length_a   1.000
_cell.length_b   1.000
_cell.length_c   1.000
_cell.angle_alpha   90.00
_cell.angle_beta   90.00
_cell.angle_gamma   90.00
#
_symmetry.space_group_name_H-M   'P 1'
#
loop_
_entity.id
_entity.type
_entity.pdbx_description
1 polymer ?
#
loop_
_entity_poly.entity_id
_entity_poly.type
_entity_poly.pdbx_seq_one_letter_code
_entity_poly.pdbx_strand_id
1 'polypeptide(L)'
;MPEKPDQRAAVVCRGVRGATTAEANQREEILTATRQLLALLIRQNNIQPADIASAIFSTTPDLNAEFPALAARQLGWLEVPLLCTHEANVPGSLQKCIRVMVHWNTDKPQNEIVHVYIKEATRLRPDLSQLPPVDWDELEAWITEHTER
;
A
#
# COMPACT_ATOMS: atom_id res chain seq x y z
N MET A 1 -20.89 11.12 40.86
CA MET A 1 -19.64 11.48 40.16
C MET A 1 -19.85 11.29 38.66
N PRO A 2 -19.67 12.33 37.89
CA PRO A 2 -19.70 12.13 36.46
C PRO A 2 -18.58 11.18 36.06
N GLU A 3 -18.88 10.26 35.16
CA GLU A 3 -17.86 9.39 34.61
C GLU A 3 -16.88 10.24 33.79
N LYS A 4 -15.58 9.89 33.89
CA LYS A 4 -14.59 10.51 33.02
C LYS A 4 -14.94 10.19 31.57
N PRO A 5 -14.85 11.15 30.65
CA PRO A 5 -15.05 10.83 29.23
C PRO A 5 -14.09 9.74 28.80
N ASP A 6 -14.55 8.89 27.89
CA ASP A 6 -13.72 7.84 27.30
C ASP A 6 -12.47 8.50 26.70
N GLN A 7 -11.30 8.11 27.19
CA GLN A 7 -10.03 8.69 26.76
C GLN A 7 -9.43 7.99 25.56
N ARG A 8 -10.12 6.98 25.02
CA ARG A 8 -9.67 6.37 23.77
C ARG A 8 -9.76 7.38 22.64
N ALA A 9 -8.71 7.43 21.83
CA ALA A 9 -8.72 8.27 20.66
C ALA A 9 -9.89 7.88 19.74
N ALA A 10 -10.58 8.86 19.20
CA ALA A 10 -11.65 8.61 18.24
C ALA A 10 -11.07 7.99 16.97
N VAL A 11 -11.78 7.00 16.42
CA VAL A 11 -11.44 6.44 15.11
C VAL A 11 -11.72 7.48 14.05
N VAL A 12 -10.72 7.76 13.23
CA VAL A 12 -10.80 8.69 12.10
C VAL A 12 -10.20 8.02 10.87
N CYS A 13 -10.48 8.59 9.70
CA CYS A 13 -9.90 8.09 8.46
C CYS A 13 -8.52 8.72 8.25
N ARG A 14 -7.49 7.88 8.09
CA ARG A 14 -6.12 8.31 7.81
C ARG A 14 -5.66 7.81 6.46
N GLY A 15 -4.87 8.61 5.76
CA GLY A 15 -4.22 8.19 4.53
C GLY A 15 -2.92 7.45 4.80
N VAL A 16 -2.75 6.28 4.19
CA VAL A 16 -1.50 5.52 4.23
C VAL A 16 -0.97 5.41 2.81
N ARG A 17 0.23 5.93 2.58
CA ARG A 17 0.83 5.97 1.25
C ARG A 17 1.83 4.85 1.06
N GLY A 18 1.85 4.32 -0.15
CA GLY A 18 2.86 3.38 -0.54
C GLY A 18 3.30 3.57 -1.98
N ALA A 19 4.54 3.23 -2.28
CA ALA A 19 5.06 3.25 -3.63
C ALA A 19 6.15 2.21 -3.82
N THR A 20 6.18 1.62 -5.00
CA THR A 20 7.18 0.65 -5.43
C THR A 20 7.40 0.77 -6.92
N THR A 21 8.34 0.00 -7.45
CA THR A 21 8.53 -0.13 -8.90
C THR A 21 8.42 -1.59 -9.32
N ALA A 22 7.94 -1.81 -10.54
CA ALA A 22 7.91 -3.13 -11.16
C ALA A 22 9.17 -3.33 -12.01
N GLU A 23 9.63 -4.57 -12.12
CA GLU A 23 10.81 -4.89 -12.94
C GLU A 23 10.53 -4.73 -14.44
N ALA A 24 9.30 -5.00 -14.85
CA ALA A 24 8.90 -4.92 -16.26
C ALA A 24 7.39 -4.70 -16.34
N ASN A 25 6.94 -4.19 -17.49
CA ASN A 25 5.50 -4.07 -17.77
C ASN A 25 4.96 -5.43 -18.19
N GLN A 26 4.78 -6.30 -17.21
CA GLN A 26 4.23 -7.65 -17.38
C GLN A 26 3.27 -7.92 -16.23
N ARG A 27 2.24 -8.70 -16.50
CA ARG A 27 1.19 -9.01 -15.53
C ARG A 27 1.76 -9.48 -14.17
N GLU A 28 2.60 -10.50 -14.19
CA GLU A 28 3.15 -11.08 -12.97
C GLU A 28 4.09 -10.13 -12.24
N GLU A 29 4.85 -9.32 -12.97
CA GLU A 29 5.73 -8.33 -12.35
C GLU A 29 4.94 -7.23 -11.63
N ILE A 30 3.84 -6.77 -12.23
CA ILE A 30 2.96 -5.77 -11.62
C ILE A 30 2.29 -6.34 -10.37
N LEU A 31 1.77 -7.56 -10.46
CA LEU A 31 1.09 -8.20 -9.33
C LEU A 31 2.05 -8.50 -8.18
N THR A 32 3.23 -9.02 -8.49
CA THR A 32 4.26 -9.33 -7.48
C THR A 32 4.68 -8.05 -6.75
N ALA A 33 5.01 -6.99 -7.48
CA ALA A 33 5.42 -5.73 -6.87
C ALA A 33 4.30 -5.14 -5.99
N THR A 34 3.07 -5.20 -6.46
CA THR A 34 1.93 -4.66 -5.72
C THR A 34 1.65 -5.47 -4.46
N ARG A 35 1.68 -6.81 -4.53
CA ARG A 35 1.49 -7.64 -3.34
C ARG A 35 2.56 -7.37 -2.28
N GLN A 36 3.81 -7.21 -2.69
CA GLN A 36 4.90 -6.88 -1.77
C GLN A 36 4.65 -5.55 -1.08
N LEU A 37 4.25 -4.54 -1.83
CA LEU A 37 3.94 -3.21 -1.29
C LEU A 37 2.80 -3.27 -0.28
N LEU A 38 1.70 -3.92 -0.63
CA LEU A 38 0.54 -4.05 0.25
C LEU A 38 0.86 -4.86 1.50
N ALA A 39 1.62 -5.94 1.36
CA ALA A 39 2.02 -6.76 2.51
C ALA A 39 2.84 -5.95 3.52
N LEU A 40 3.76 -5.11 3.05
CA LEU A 40 4.52 -4.24 3.93
C LEU A 40 3.65 -3.19 4.60
N LEU A 41 2.72 -2.56 3.86
CA LEU A 41 1.76 -1.60 4.44
C LEU A 41 0.93 -2.24 5.53
N ILE A 42 0.41 -3.43 5.28
CA ILE A 42 -0.42 -4.17 6.24
C ILE A 42 0.38 -4.49 7.49
N ARG A 43 1.59 -5.02 7.34
CA ARG A 43 2.39 -5.50 8.47
C ARG A 43 2.96 -4.35 9.29
N GLN A 44 3.39 -3.27 8.65
CA GLN A 44 3.98 -2.13 9.35
C GLN A 44 2.94 -1.35 10.17
N ASN A 45 1.68 -1.39 9.74
CA ASN A 45 0.60 -0.65 10.39
C ASN A 45 -0.39 -1.55 11.12
N ASN A 46 -0.33 -2.86 10.91
CA ASN A 46 -1.31 -3.83 11.41
C ASN A 46 -2.73 -3.52 10.89
N ILE A 47 -2.84 -3.30 9.58
CA ILE A 47 -4.10 -2.95 8.93
C ILE A 47 -4.95 -4.21 8.74
N GLN A 48 -6.22 -4.12 9.15
CA GLN A 48 -7.22 -5.15 8.84
C GLN A 48 -8.06 -4.69 7.66
N PRO A 49 -8.35 -5.54 6.67
CA PRO A 49 -9.15 -5.13 5.51
C PRO A 49 -10.50 -4.51 5.88
N ALA A 50 -11.13 -5.00 6.96
CA ALA A 50 -12.42 -4.49 7.43
C ALA A 50 -12.36 -3.01 7.84
N ASP A 51 -11.18 -2.49 8.16
CA ASP A 51 -10.99 -1.09 8.57
C ASP A 51 -10.60 -0.18 7.40
N ILE A 52 -10.49 -0.71 6.19
CA ILE A 52 -10.14 0.08 5.01
C ILE A 52 -11.41 0.62 4.38
N ALA A 53 -11.51 1.95 4.32
CA ALA A 53 -12.64 2.62 3.66
C ALA A 53 -12.55 2.50 2.14
N SER A 54 -11.38 2.65 1.59
CA SER A 54 -11.11 2.55 0.14
C SER A 54 -9.61 2.57 -0.11
N ALA A 55 -9.22 2.21 -1.33
CA ALA A 55 -7.84 2.38 -1.77
C ALA A 55 -7.79 2.77 -3.24
N ILE A 56 -6.87 3.66 -3.57
CA ILE A 56 -6.64 4.14 -4.93
C ILE A 56 -5.23 3.75 -5.33
N PHE A 57 -5.12 3.02 -6.43
CA PHE A 57 -3.84 2.67 -7.07
C PHE A 57 -3.58 3.62 -8.22
N SER A 58 -2.33 4.01 -8.37
CA SER A 58 -1.87 4.82 -9.50
C SER A 58 -0.63 4.19 -10.08
N THR A 59 -0.57 4.09 -11.40
CA THR A 59 0.62 3.62 -12.09
C THR A 59 1.11 4.68 -13.06
N THR A 60 2.42 4.68 -13.32
CA THR A 60 2.95 5.45 -14.45
C THR A 60 2.40 4.85 -15.75
N PRO A 61 2.24 5.67 -16.83
CA PRO A 61 1.58 5.20 -18.06
C PRO A 61 2.25 4.02 -18.76
N ASP A 62 3.52 3.76 -18.46
CA ASP A 62 4.27 2.64 -19.03
C ASP A 62 3.88 1.27 -18.41
N LEU A 63 3.10 1.26 -17.33
CA LEU A 63 2.59 0.05 -16.71
C LEU A 63 1.12 -0.12 -17.08
N ASN A 64 0.83 -0.98 -18.05
CA ASN A 64 -0.53 -1.22 -18.52
C ASN A 64 -0.86 -2.70 -18.73
N ALA A 65 0.00 -3.61 -18.28
CA ALA A 65 -0.20 -5.04 -18.51
C ALA A 65 -1.23 -5.66 -17.57
N GLU A 66 -1.51 -5.04 -16.42
CA GLU A 66 -2.51 -5.54 -15.46
C GLU A 66 -2.93 -4.42 -14.51
N PHE A 67 -4.10 -4.58 -13.91
CA PHE A 67 -4.57 -3.70 -12.84
C PHE A 67 -3.88 -4.06 -11.52
N PRO A 68 -3.19 -3.12 -10.86
CA PRO A 68 -2.61 -3.40 -9.55
C PRO A 68 -3.67 -3.80 -8.49
N ALA A 69 -4.91 -3.31 -8.62
CA ALA A 69 -5.97 -3.66 -7.69
C ALA A 69 -6.24 -5.18 -7.61
N LEU A 70 -5.92 -5.94 -8.66
CA LEU A 70 -6.06 -7.39 -8.64
C LEU A 70 -5.21 -8.01 -7.53
N ALA A 71 -4.01 -7.45 -7.28
CA ALA A 71 -3.16 -7.92 -6.20
C ALA A 71 -3.83 -7.75 -4.82
N ALA A 72 -4.55 -6.65 -4.61
CA ALA A 72 -5.29 -6.44 -3.38
C ALA A 72 -6.39 -7.49 -3.20
N ARG A 73 -7.11 -7.82 -4.27
CA ARG A 73 -8.13 -8.88 -4.22
C ARG A 73 -7.51 -10.24 -3.91
N GLN A 74 -6.33 -10.52 -4.45
CA GLN A 74 -5.62 -11.76 -4.16
C GLN A 74 -5.23 -11.86 -2.68
N LEU A 75 -5.01 -10.72 -2.01
CA LEU A 75 -4.72 -10.67 -0.58
C LEU A 75 -5.99 -10.62 0.29
N GLY A 76 -7.17 -10.81 -0.30
CA GLY A 76 -8.41 -10.90 0.45
C GLY A 76 -9.18 -9.60 0.61
N TRP A 77 -8.82 -8.53 -0.12
CA TRP A 77 -9.52 -7.25 -0.06
C TRP A 77 -10.77 -7.27 -0.94
N LEU A 78 -11.68 -8.20 -0.66
CA LEU A 78 -12.83 -8.46 -1.52
C LEU A 78 -13.95 -7.42 -1.37
N GLU A 79 -14.05 -6.81 -0.19
CA GLU A 79 -15.10 -5.82 0.10
C GLU A 79 -14.57 -4.39 0.13
N VAL A 80 -13.26 -4.19 -0.05
CA VAL A 80 -12.65 -2.87 -0.09
C VAL A 80 -12.91 -2.22 -1.45
N PRO A 81 -13.50 -1.01 -1.48
CA PRO A 81 -13.62 -0.28 -2.74
C PRO A 81 -12.25 0.09 -3.29
N LEU A 82 -11.98 -0.33 -4.52
CA LEU A 82 -10.68 -0.14 -5.18
C LEU A 82 -10.86 0.62 -6.48
N LEU A 83 -9.90 1.50 -6.78
CA LEU A 83 -9.87 2.25 -8.02
C LEU A 83 -8.44 2.29 -8.54
N CYS A 84 -8.28 2.16 -9.86
CA CYS A 84 -6.99 2.30 -10.51
C CYS A 84 -7.01 3.52 -11.44
N THR A 85 -5.89 4.25 -11.47
CA THR A 85 -5.71 5.42 -12.31
C THR A 85 -4.27 5.49 -12.80
N HIS A 86 -3.97 6.44 -13.67
CA HIS A 86 -2.61 6.72 -14.11
C HIS A 86 -2.09 7.99 -13.44
N GLU A 87 -0.79 7.99 -13.17
CA GLU A 87 -0.08 9.15 -12.64
C GLU A 87 0.12 10.20 -13.72
N ALA A 88 0.22 11.46 -13.32
CA ALA A 88 0.62 12.52 -14.22
C ALA A 88 1.97 12.18 -14.87
N ASN A 89 2.02 12.25 -16.21
CA ASN A 89 3.20 11.87 -16.97
C ASN A 89 4.18 13.05 -17.07
N VAL A 90 4.81 13.38 -15.95
CA VAL A 90 5.78 14.49 -15.89
C VAL A 90 7.11 14.04 -16.52
N PRO A 91 7.65 14.80 -17.50
CA PRO A 91 8.93 14.43 -18.11
C PRO A 91 10.04 14.29 -17.06
N GLY A 92 10.80 13.20 -17.17
CA GLY A 92 11.90 12.91 -16.24
C GLY A 92 11.48 12.27 -14.93
N SER A 93 10.19 12.05 -14.70
CA SER A 93 9.71 11.37 -13.51
C SER A 93 10.04 9.88 -13.52
N LEU A 94 10.01 9.26 -12.33
CA LEU A 94 10.27 7.84 -12.16
C LEU A 94 9.27 7.01 -12.98
N GLN A 95 9.77 6.03 -13.71
CA GLN A 95 8.97 5.13 -14.53
C GLN A 95 8.75 3.79 -13.82
N LYS A 96 7.85 2.97 -14.35
CA LYS A 96 7.49 1.65 -13.82
C LYS A 96 7.09 1.73 -12.35
N CYS A 97 6.44 2.82 -11.97
CA CYS A 97 6.08 3.11 -10.59
C CYS A 97 4.63 2.76 -10.30
N ILE A 98 4.41 2.11 -9.18
CA ILE A 98 3.08 1.78 -8.65
C ILE A 98 2.95 2.49 -7.32
N ARG A 99 1.87 3.26 -7.17
CA ARG A 99 1.53 3.95 -5.92
C ARG A 99 0.18 3.51 -5.41
N VAL A 100 0.00 3.62 -4.11
CA VAL A 100 -1.29 3.36 -3.49
C VAL A 100 -1.55 4.39 -2.39
N MET A 101 -2.80 4.81 -2.29
CA MET A 101 -3.32 5.55 -1.16
C MET A 101 -4.40 4.68 -0.52
N VAL A 102 -4.16 4.25 0.71
CA VAL A 102 -5.14 3.49 1.49
C VAL A 102 -5.80 4.44 2.47
N HIS A 103 -7.13 4.48 2.47
CA HIS A 103 -7.92 5.24 3.44
C HIS A 103 -8.31 4.29 4.57
N TRP A 104 -7.64 4.44 5.70
CA TRP A 104 -7.71 3.52 6.82
C TRP A 104 -8.37 4.17 8.03
N ASN A 105 -9.40 3.53 8.55
CA ASN A 105 -10.07 3.95 9.77
C ASN A 105 -9.28 3.43 10.97
N THR A 106 -8.73 4.33 11.75
CA THR A 106 -7.84 4.00 12.86
C THR A 106 -7.88 5.07 13.93
N ASP A 107 -7.49 4.73 15.14
CA ASP A 107 -7.30 5.69 16.22
C ASP A 107 -5.88 6.25 16.27
N LYS A 108 -4.99 5.83 15.37
CA LYS A 108 -3.62 6.32 15.34
C LYS A 108 -3.55 7.76 14.82
N PRO A 109 -2.72 8.61 15.43
CA PRO A 109 -2.45 9.93 14.87
C PRO A 109 -1.62 9.83 13.58
N GLN A 110 -1.63 10.88 12.77
CA GLN A 110 -0.94 10.88 11.48
C GLN A 110 0.56 10.59 11.60
N ASN A 111 1.21 11.06 12.67
CA ASN A 111 2.65 10.86 12.85
C ASN A 111 3.03 9.42 13.23
N GLU A 112 2.07 8.57 13.53
CA GLU A 112 2.30 7.14 13.79
C GLU A 112 1.98 6.25 12.59
N ILE A 113 1.46 6.82 11.50
CA ILE A 113 1.22 6.07 10.27
C ILE A 113 2.55 5.79 9.59
N VAL A 114 2.79 4.52 9.24
CA VAL A 114 4.01 4.12 8.53
C VAL A 114 3.73 4.06 7.03
N HIS A 115 4.26 5.00 6.28
CA HIS A 115 4.23 4.98 4.83
C HIS A 115 5.35 4.07 4.31
N VAL A 116 5.14 3.44 3.16
CA VAL A 116 6.09 2.47 2.61
C VAL A 116 6.56 2.90 1.23
N TYR A 117 7.84 3.22 1.11
CA TYR A 117 8.50 3.52 -0.16
C TYR A 117 9.67 2.57 -0.32
N ILE A 118 9.62 1.73 -1.34
CA ILE A 118 10.60 0.65 -1.54
C ILE A 118 11.13 0.64 -2.97
N LYS A 119 12.22 -0.07 -3.18
CA LYS A 119 12.89 -0.19 -4.46
C LYS A 119 13.23 1.19 -5.01
N GLU A 120 13.06 1.44 -6.30
CA GLU A 120 13.39 2.73 -6.89
C GLU A 120 12.46 3.86 -6.42
N ALA A 121 11.28 3.52 -5.89
CA ALA A 121 10.33 4.52 -5.37
C ALA A 121 10.85 5.23 -4.12
N THR A 122 11.91 4.77 -3.49
CA THR A 122 12.57 5.51 -2.40
C THR A 122 12.99 6.91 -2.83
N ARG A 123 13.23 7.12 -4.13
CA ARG A 123 13.59 8.43 -4.69
C ARG A 123 12.47 9.46 -4.57
N LEU A 124 11.21 9.03 -4.47
CA LEU A 124 10.07 9.95 -4.40
C LEU A 124 10.00 10.65 -3.04
N ARG A 125 10.25 9.92 -1.98
CA ARG A 125 10.20 10.43 -0.61
C ARG A 125 11.32 9.80 0.23
N PRO A 126 12.58 10.24 0.06
CA PRO A 126 13.69 9.69 0.85
C PRO A 126 13.48 9.83 2.35
N ASP A 127 12.79 10.89 2.78
CA ASP A 127 12.46 11.16 4.17
C ASP A 127 11.51 10.12 4.79
N LEU A 128 10.72 9.43 3.95
CA LEU A 128 9.79 8.38 4.37
C LEU A 128 10.29 6.97 4.04
N SER A 129 11.50 6.86 3.51
CA SER A 129 12.08 5.59 3.06
C SER A 129 13.04 5.05 4.13
N GLN A 130 12.51 4.84 5.34
CA GLN A 130 13.30 4.50 6.51
C GLN A 130 12.99 3.13 7.09
N LEU A 131 12.39 2.25 6.29
CA LEU A 131 12.16 0.89 6.73
C LEU A 131 13.49 0.14 6.89
N PRO A 132 13.60 -0.77 7.87
CA PRO A 132 14.74 -1.65 7.92
C PRO A 132 14.78 -2.53 6.67
N PRO A 133 15.94 -3.12 6.35
CA PRO A 133 16.04 -4.00 5.19
C PRO A 133 14.95 -5.08 5.21
N VAL A 134 14.33 -5.31 4.04
CA VAL A 134 13.24 -6.26 3.91
C VAL A 134 13.81 -7.67 3.69
N ASP A 135 13.37 -8.63 4.47
CA ASP A 135 13.59 -10.04 4.19
C ASP A 135 12.55 -10.48 3.16
N TRP A 136 12.93 -10.46 1.88
CA TRP A 136 12.02 -10.74 0.77
C TRP A 136 11.48 -12.16 0.78
N ASP A 137 12.29 -13.14 1.18
CA ASP A 137 11.83 -14.52 1.24
C ASP A 137 10.78 -14.74 2.32
N GLU A 138 10.97 -14.13 3.49
CA GLU A 138 9.98 -14.17 4.57
C GLU A 138 8.71 -13.45 4.16
N LEU A 139 8.82 -12.30 3.51
CA LEU A 139 7.66 -11.54 3.03
C LEU A 139 6.86 -12.35 2.00
N GLU A 140 7.52 -13.00 1.06
CA GLU A 140 6.86 -13.84 0.05
C GLU A 140 6.16 -15.04 0.69
N ALA A 141 6.75 -15.63 1.75
CA ALA A 141 6.09 -16.70 2.49
C ALA A 141 4.80 -16.21 3.15
N TRP A 142 4.85 -15.02 3.76
CA TRP A 142 3.67 -14.39 4.36
C TRP A 142 2.59 -14.12 3.29
N ILE A 143 2.99 -13.59 2.14
CA ILE A 143 2.07 -13.32 1.02
C ILE A 143 1.39 -14.60 0.56
N THR A 144 2.14 -15.69 0.42
CA THR A 144 1.60 -16.98 -0.01
C THR A 144 0.55 -17.49 0.97
N GLU A 145 0.80 -17.34 2.27
CA GLU A 145 -0.16 -17.76 3.30
C GLU A 145 -1.45 -16.94 3.28
N HIS A 146 -1.37 -15.67 2.86
CA HIS A 146 -2.49 -14.74 2.88
C HIS A 146 -3.16 -14.55 1.52
N THR A 147 -2.66 -15.21 0.48
CA THR A 147 -3.23 -15.10 -0.85
C THR A 147 -4.43 -16.04 -1.00
N GLU A 148 -5.56 -15.48 -1.43
CA GLU A 148 -6.75 -16.25 -1.75
C GLU A 148 -6.50 -17.14 -2.97
N ARG A 149 -6.95 -18.38 -2.87
CA ARG A 149 -6.83 -19.35 -3.94
C ARG A 149 -8.12 -19.50 -4.71
#